data_ad2b72f616c183ecf4e63102354995ec
#
_entry.id   ad2b72f616c183ecf4e63102354995ec
#
_cell.length_a   1.000
_cell.length_b   1.000
_cell.length_c   1.000
_cell.angle_alpha   90.00
_cell.angle_beta   90.00
_cell.angle_gamma   90.00
#
_symmetry.space_group_name_H-M   'P 1'
#
loop_
_entity.id
_entity.type
_entity.pdbx_description
1 polymer ?
#
loop_
_entity_poly.entity_id
_entity_poly.type
_entity_poly.pdbx_seq_one_letter_code
_entity_poly.pdbx_strand_id
1 'polypeptide(L)'
;MARQKTILILSDIHYASDAEKRRRGHEARIIANPLLRRAVKVYRHYIWLRDPFAHNHLLDEFLARADSPDVVVANGDYSCDTEFIGVCDDAAFESARECLAKLRDRFGAKLQSAIGDHELGKMSLFGGKGGFRLASWRRATTELALQPFWRTEIGNYVLIGLTSSLLAFPVYEPEALLEERKDWAALREAHLSEVRRAFAALKPEQRALLFCHDPTALPFLWRDETVRGRLPQVEQTIIGHLHSNLFYRQSQLLAGMPTIRFLGNSIRRMSHALNEARCWREFKTRLCPSIAGIELLKDGGYCELRIDEGASRPVEFHFRPLRR
;
A
#
# COMPACT_ATOMS: atom_id res chain seq x y z
N MET A 1 4.33 -9.80 34.17
CA MET A 1 3.45 -10.14 33.03
C MET A 1 3.87 -9.26 31.86
N ALA A 2 4.13 -9.81 30.69
CA ALA A 2 4.43 -9.02 29.50
C ALA A 2 3.21 -8.14 29.14
N ARG A 3 3.48 -6.89 28.76
CA ARG A 3 2.41 -5.91 28.48
C ARG A 3 1.90 -6.12 27.08
N GLN A 4 0.59 -6.25 26.92
CA GLN A 4 -0.05 -6.33 25.62
C GLN A 4 -0.07 -4.94 24.97
N LYS A 5 0.26 -4.87 23.69
CA LYS A 5 0.25 -3.65 22.86
C LYS A 5 -0.67 -3.79 21.68
N THR A 6 -1.32 -2.70 21.33
CA THR A 6 -2.28 -2.64 20.22
C THR A 6 -1.75 -1.77 19.10
N ILE A 7 -1.69 -2.34 17.90
CA ILE A 7 -1.32 -1.65 16.66
C ILE A 7 -2.55 -1.61 15.76
N LEU A 8 -3.03 -0.42 15.40
CA LEU A 8 -4.09 -0.26 14.40
C LEU A 8 -3.46 -0.02 13.03
N ILE A 9 -4.05 -0.61 11.99
CA ILE A 9 -3.55 -0.53 10.62
C ILE A 9 -4.70 -0.19 9.70
N LEU A 10 -4.51 0.85 8.88
CA LEU A 10 -5.42 1.19 7.80
C LEU A 10 -4.61 1.28 6.50
N SER A 11 -5.24 0.96 5.38
CA SER A 11 -4.62 0.93 4.05
C SER A 11 -5.61 1.40 3.00
N ASP A 12 -5.10 1.90 1.87
CA ASP A 12 -5.93 2.23 0.71
C ASP A 12 -7.11 3.13 1.10
N ILE A 13 -6.78 4.28 1.72
CA ILE A 13 -7.79 5.22 2.28
C ILE A 13 -8.51 5.92 1.14
N HIS A 14 -7.78 6.30 0.07
CA HIS A 14 -8.31 6.97 -1.12
C HIS A 14 -9.21 8.16 -0.77
N TYR A 15 -8.74 9.00 0.14
CA TYR A 15 -9.42 10.23 0.51
C TYR A 15 -9.52 11.16 -0.70
N ALA A 16 -10.66 11.79 -0.89
CA ALA A 16 -10.89 12.72 -1.99
C ALA A 16 -11.17 14.13 -1.46
N SER A 17 -10.28 15.09 -1.74
CA SER A 17 -10.52 16.51 -1.57
C SER A 17 -11.61 17.00 -2.53
N ASP A 18 -12.10 18.20 -2.33
CA ASP A 18 -13.06 18.81 -3.26
C ASP A 18 -12.49 18.97 -4.67
N ALA A 19 -11.16 19.14 -4.79
CA ALA A 19 -10.49 19.20 -6.09
C ALA A 19 -10.57 17.87 -6.84
N GLU A 20 -10.34 16.74 -6.17
CA GLU A 20 -10.50 15.42 -6.79
C GLU A 20 -11.97 15.08 -7.06
N LYS A 21 -12.88 15.41 -6.15
CA LYS A 21 -14.33 15.18 -6.35
C LYS A 21 -14.88 15.87 -7.59
N ARG A 22 -14.34 17.02 -7.98
CA ARG A 22 -14.72 17.70 -9.23
C ARG A 22 -14.33 16.91 -10.50
N ARG A 23 -13.40 15.95 -10.40
CA ARG A 23 -12.92 15.12 -11.53
C ARG A 23 -13.68 13.81 -11.69
N ARG A 24 -14.90 13.69 -11.19
CA ARG A 24 -15.74 12.48 -11.30
C ARG A 24 -15.78 11.92 -12.71
N GLY A 25 -15.66 10.59 -12.82
CA GLY A 25 -15.72 9.88 -14.12
C GLY A 25 -14.44 10.02 -14.97
N HIS A 26 -13.36 10.60 -14.46
CA HIS A 26 -12.09 10.80 -15.19
C HIS A 26 -11.53 9.48 -15.78
N GLU A 27 -11.54 8.38 -15.02
CA GLU A 27 -11.04 7.07 -15.45
C GLU A 27 -11.83 6.54 -16.68
N ALA A 28 -13.15 6.73 -16.71
CA ALA A 28 -13.95 6.34 -17.88
C ALA A 28 -13.66 7.23 -19.11
N ARG A 29 -13.19 8.46 -18.92
CA ARG A 29 -12.88 9.39 -20.03
C ARG A 29 -11.61 9.00 -20.76
N ILE A 30 -10.61 8.43 -20.06
CA ILE A 30 -9.34 8.02 -20.68
C ILE A 30 -9.45 6.73 -21.50
N ILE A 31 -10.53 5.97 -21.36
CA ILE A 31 -10.76 4.73 -22.13
C ILE A 31 -11.33 5.11 -23.51
N ALA A 32 -10.52 4.99 -24.55
CA ALA A 32 -10.91 5.35 -25.90
C ALA A 32 -12.01 4.40 -26.45
N ASN A 33 -11.88 3.09 -26.23
CA ASN A 33 -12.83 2.10 -26.72
C ASN A 33 -14.18 2.19 -25.97
N PRO A 34 -15.30 2.49 -26.64
CA PRO A 34 -16.60 2.67 -25.99
C PRO A 34 -17.17 1.42 -25.34
N LEU A 35 -16.91 0.23 -25.92
CA LEU A 35 -17.36 -1.04 -25.35
C LEU A 35 -16.59 -1.36 -24.07
N LEU A 36 -15.25 -1.21 -24.10
CA LEU A 36 -14.42 -1.37 -22.90
C LEU A 36 -14.81 -0.35 -21.83
N ARG A 37 -15.04 0.90 -22.21
CA ARG A 37 -15.53 1.95 -21.29
C ARG A 37 -16.81 1.55 -20.59
N ARG A 38 -17.77 0.98 -21.35
CA ARG A 38 -19.03 0.49 -20.78
C ARG A 38 -18.80 -0.70 -19.85
N ALA A 39 -17.99 -1.66 -20.24
CA ALA A 39 -17.65 -2.82 -19.43
C ALA A 39 -16.98 -2.41 -18.09
N VAL A 40 -16.03 -1.47 -18.14
CA VAL A 40 -15.37 -0.94 -16.94
C VAL A 40 -16.35 -0.20 -16.03
N LYS A 41 -17.30 0.59 -16.59
CA LYS A 41 -18.35 1.23 -15.78
C LYS A 41 -19.23 0.20 -15.06
N VAL A 42 -19.63 -0.89 -15.75
CA VAL A 42 -20.41 -1.98 -15.16
C VAL A 42 -19.62 -2.70 -14.06
N TYR A 43 -18.36 -3.04 -14.36
CA TYR A 43 -17.46 -3.66 -13.38
C TYR A 43 -17.30 -2.79 -12.11
N ARG A 44 -17.07 -1.49 -12.27
CA ARG A 44 -16.97 -0.58 -11.12
C ARG A 44 -18.26 -0.48 -10.34
N HIS A 45 -19.41 -0.43 -11.04
CA HIS A 45 -20.70 -0.27 -10.39
C HIS A 45 -21.09 -1.46 -9.50
N TYR A 46 -20.76 -2.68 -9.90
CA TYR A 46 -21.21 -3.88 -9.20
C TYR A 46 -20.10 -4.62 -8.42
N ILE A 47 -18.84 -4.42 -8.80
CA ILE A 47 -17.75 -5.23 -8.25
C ILE A 47 -16.73 -4.39 -7.51
N TRP A 48 -16.17 -3.32 -8.15
CA TRP A 48 -15.03 -2.60 -7.59
C TRP A 48 -15.43 -1.50 -6.63
N LEU A 49 -15.66 -0.29 -7.10
CA LEU A 49 -16.13 0.88 -6.36
C LEU A 49 -17.00 1.74 -7.25
N ARG A 50 -18.25 1.89 -6.90
CA ARG A 50 -19.24 2.68 -7.66
C ARG A 50 -18.85 4.15 -7.71
N ASP A 51 -18.55 4.73 -6.56
CA ASP A 51 -18.07 6.10 -6.41
C ASP A 51 -16.88 6.14 -5.44
N PRO A 52 -15.64 6.17 -5.94
CA PRO A 52 -14.45 6.17 -5.09
C PRO A 52 -14.34 7.45 -4.22
N PHE A 53 -15.04 8.53 -4.58
CA PHE A 53 -14.99 9.81 -3.87
C PHE A 53 -15.98 9.95 -2.71
N ALA A 54 -16.86 8.97 -2.52
CA ALA A 54 -17.94 9.03 -1.53
C ALA A 54 -17.53 8.52 -0.13
N HIS A 55 -16.29 8.09 0.07
CA HIS A 55 -15.92 7.27 1.22
C HIS A 55 -15.09 7.98 2.29
N ASN A 56 -14.90 9.31 2.21
CA ASN A 56 -14.16 10.08 3.22
C ASN A 56 -14.67 9.88 4.65
N HIS A 57 -16.00 9.71 4.80
CA HIS A 57 -16.63 9.46 6.11
C HIS A 57 -16.13 8.21 6.83
N LEU A 58 -15.60 7.23 6.10
CA LEU A 58 -15.02 6.01 6.70
C LEU A 58 -13.73 6.31 7.46
N LEU A 59 -12.94 7.29 6.99
CA LEU A 59 -11.79 7.77 7.75
C LEU A 59 -12.26 8.43 9.05
N ASP A 60 -13.30 9.26 9.00
CA ASP A 60 -13.84 9.90 10.21
C ASP A 60 -14.41 8.86 11.19
N GLU A 61 -15.08 7.81 10.69
CA GLU A 61 -15.56 6.68 11.50
C GLU A 61 -14.39 5.90 12.13
N PHE A 62 -13.30 5.63 11.37
CA PHE A 62 -12.10 5.02 11.93
C PHE A 62 -11.50 5.88 13.04
N LEU A 63 -11.31 7.18 12.81
CA LEU A 63 -10.77 8.11 13.81
C LEU A 63 -11.60 8.14 15.10
N ALA A 64 -12.93 8.05 14.98
CA ALA A 64 -13.85 8.00 16.12
C ALA A 64 -13.77 6.68 16.89
N ARG A 65 -13.55 5.55 16.19
CA ARG A 65 -13.49 4.21 16.80
C ARG A 65 -12.11 3.81 17.32
N ALA A 66 -11.06 4.46 16.85
CA ALA A 66 -9.67 4.16 17.23
C ALA A 66 -9.41 4.58 18.68
N ASP A 67 -9.62 3.66 19.61
CA ASP A 67 -9.43 3.89 21.03
C ASP A 67 -7.99 3.55 21.45
N SER A 68 -7.28 4.57 21.92
CA SER A 68 -5.97 4.55 22.60
C SER A 68 -4.94 3.51 22.09
N PRO A 69 -4.66 3.39 20.76
CA PRO A 69 -3.65 2.46 20.27
C PRO A 69 -2.24 2.87 20.76
N ASP A 70 -1.34 1.89 20.84
CA ASP A 70 0.08 2.16 21.10
C ASP A 70 0.77 2.69 19.83
N VAL A 71 0.43 2.12 18.66
CA VAL A 71 0.90 2.56 17.34
C VAL A 71 -0.26 2.51 16.34
N VAL A 72 -0.25 3.44 15.39
CA VAL A 72 -1.12 3.42 14.19
C VAL A 72 -0.23 3.37 12.96
N VAL A 73 -0.52 2.46 12.04
CA VAL A 73 0.15 2.39 10.74
C VAL A 73 -0.83 2.72 9.64
N ALA A 74 -0.56 3.80 8.91
CA ALA A 74 -1.23 4.12 7.66
C ALA A 74 -0.37 3.56 6.51
N ASN A 75 -0.86 2.49 5.86
CA ASN A 75 -0.07 1.65 4.97
C ASN A 75 -0.13 2.10 3.49
N GLY A 76 -0.27 3.41 3.22
CA GLY A 76 -0.21 4.00 1.88
C GLY A 76 -1.58 4.23 1.22
N ASP A 77 -1.54 4.86 0.04
CA ASP A 77 -2.67 5.24 -0.81
C ASP A 77 -3.66 6.18 -0.10
N TYR A 78 -3.16 7.41 0.18
CA TYR A 78 -3.93 8.45 0.88
C TYR A 78 -4.90 9.19 -0.04
N SER A 79 -4.58 9.34 -1.35
CA SER A 79 -5.41 9.99 -2.36
C SER A 79 -5.98 9.00 -3.38
N CYS A 80 -6.97 9.46 -4.17
CA CYS A 80 -7.48 8.67 -5.30
C CYS A 80 -6.54 8.69 -6.51
N ASP A 81 -5.59 9.63 -6.59
CA ASP A 81 -4.65 9.81 -7.71
C ASP A 81 -5.36 9.85 -9.07
N THR A 82 -6.29 10.79 -9.21
CA THR A 82 -7.19 10.87 -10.37
C THR A 82 -6.51 11.18 -11.70
N GLU A 83 -5.29 11.68 -11.71
CA GLU A 83 -4.46 11.87 -12.92
C GLU A 83 -3.41 10.77 -13.12
N PHE A 84 -3.32 9.81 -12.20
CA PHE A 84 -2.39 8.67 -12.26
C PHE A 84 -0.90 9.05 -12.28
N ILE A 85 -0.57 10.21 -11.75
CA ILE A 85 0.81 10.74 -11.68
C ILE A 85 1.26 11.02 -10.24
N GLY A 86 0.48 10.58 -9.27
CA GLY A 86 0.76 10.76 -7.86
C GLY A 86 0.54 12.18 -7.37
N VAL A 87 1.16 12.48 -6.24
CA VAL A 87 0.99 13.77 -5.57
C VAL A 87 1.70 14.95 -6.24
N CYS A 88 2.32 14.78 -7.41
CA CYS A 88 2.70 15.93 -8.24
C CYS A 88 1.47 16.60 -8.89
N ASP A 89 0.34 15.89 -8.96
CA ASP A 89 -0.97 16.49 -9.23
C ASP A 89 -1.49 17.21 -7.98
N ASP A 90 -1.87 18.49 -8.11
CA ASP A 90 -2.29 19.30 -6.97
C ASP A 90 -3.57 18.78 -6.29
N ALA A 91 -4.50 18.19 -7.04
CA ALA A 91 -5.72 17.66 -6.44
C ALA A 91 -5.45 16.37 -5.62
N ALA A 92 -4.58 15.50 -6.11
CA ALA A 92 -4.13 14.31 -5.37
C ALA A 92 -3.29 14.70 -4.15
N PHE A 93 -2.43 15.72 -4.29
CA PHE A 93 -1.66 16.28 -3.18
C PHE A 93 -2.56 16.82 -2.08
N GLU A 94 -3.56 17.63 -2.42
CA GLU A 94 -4.50 18.18 -1.46
C GLU A 94 -5.26 17.07 -0.71
N SER A 95 -5.70 16.04 -1.42
CA SER A 95 -6.37 14.87 -0.83
C SER A 95 -5.46 14.15 0.17
N ALA A 96 -4.22 13.86 -0.23
CA ALA A 96 -3.24 13.21 0.65
C ALA A 96 -2.90 14.09 1.86
N ARG A 97 -2.76 15.41 1.67
CA ARG A 97 -2.49 16.38 2.72
C ARG A 97 -3.61 16.43 3.76
N GLU A 98 -4.87 16.54 3.32
CA GLU A 98 -6.04 16.53 4.21
C GLU A 98 -6.16 15.22 4.98
N CYS A 99 -5.99 14.08 4.30
CA CYS A 99 -5.99 12.77 4.91
C CYS A 99 -4.94 12.64 6.01
N LEU A 100 -3.69 12.97 5.69
CA LEU A 100 -2.56 12.88 6.62
C LEU A 100 -2.70 13.87 7.78
N ALA A 101 -3.25 15.07 7.55
CA ALA A 101 -3.53 16.04 8.61
C ALA A 101 -4.48 15.44 9.65
N LYS A 102 -5.62 14.87 9.23
CA LYS A 102 -6.57 14.21 10.14
C LYS A 102 -5.92 13.09 10.96
N LEU A 103 -5.08 12.27 10.34
CA LEU A 103 -4.37 11.19 11.01
C LEU A 103 -3.34 11.71 12.03
N ARG A 104 -2.57 12.73 11.63
CA ARG A 104 -1.55 13.36 12.50
C ARG A 104 -2.17 14.07 13.68
N ASP A 105 -3.26 14.80 13.47
CA ASP A 105 -4.00 15.49 14.52
C ASP A 105 -4.55 14.50 15.58
N ARG A 106 -4.99 13.32 15.14
CA ARG A 106 -5.56 12.30 16.04
C ARG A 106 -4.50 11.49 16.76
N PHE A 107 -3.41 11.12 16.11
CA PHE A 107 -2.47 10.12 16.64
C PHE A 107 -1.07 10.66 16.97
N GLY A 108 -0.70 11.83 16.43
CA GLY A 108 0.59 12.47 16.70
C GLY A 108 1.77 11.54 16.47
N ALA A 109 2.63 11.41 17.46
CA ALA A 109 3.85 10.59 17.43
C ALA A 109 3.58 9.07 17.32
N LYS A 110 2.36 8.61 17.54
CA LYS A 110 2.00 7.19 17.40
C LYS A 110 1.78 6.77 15.94
N LEU A 111 1.65 7.74 15.02
CA LEU A 111 1.41 7.47 13.61
C LEU A 111 2.72 7.12 12.90
N GLN A 112 2.69 6.00 12.19
CA GLN A 112 3.68 5.61 11.18
C GLN A 112 2.99 5.58 9.83
N SER A 113 3.59 6.19 8.80
CA SER A 113 2.96 6.33 7.48
C SER A 113 3.86 5.76 6.39
N ALA A 114 3.38 4.78 5.64
CA ALA A 114 4.06 4.25 4.47
C ALA A 114 3.70 5.06 3.21
N ILE A 115 4.52 4.97 2.18
CA ILE A 115 4.24 5.51 0.85
C ILE A 115 3.65 4.39 0.00
N GLY A 116 2.44 4.58 -0.52
CA GLY A 116 1.80 3.69 -1.48
C GLY A 116 2.16 4.01 -2.94
N ASP A 117 1.52 3.34 -3.87
CA ASP A 117 1.77 3.58 -5.29
C ASP A 117 0.99 4.82 -5.81
N HIS A 118 -0.13 5.16 -5.21
CA HIS A 118 -0.87 6.38 -5.53
C HIS A 118 -0.15 7.66 -5.12
N GLU A 119 0.77 7.62 -4.18
CA GLU A 119 1.61 8.78 -3.86
C GLU A 119 2.68 9.04 -4.93
N LEU A 120 3.18 8.00 -5.61
CA LEU A 120 4.26 8.10 -6.59
C LEU A 120 3.77 8.22 -8.04
N GLY A 121 2.51 7.86 -8.25
CA GLY A 121 1.88 7.73 -9.54
C GLY A 121 1.91 6.29 -10.07
N LYS A 122 0.81 5.88 -10.64
CA LYS A 122 0.62 4.54 -11.16
C LYS A 122 -0.13 4.62 -12.48
N MET A 123 0.39 4.00 -13.50
CA MET A 123 -0.31 3.97 -14.78
C MET A 123 -1.70 3.35 -14.62
N SER A 124 -2.71 4.04 -15.17
CA SER A 124 -4.09 3.59 -15.18
C SER A 124 -4.22 2.17 -15.73
N LEU A 125 -5.12 1.36 -15.15
CA LEU A 125 -5.32 -0.03 -15.61
C LEU A 125 -5.76 -0.07 -17.06
N PHE A 126 -6.57 0.90 -17.46
CA PHE A 126 -7.08 1.04 -18.83
C PHE A 126 -6.70 2.43 -19.35
N GLY A 127 -6.30 2.52 -20.62
CA GLY A 127 -6.00 3.80 -21.29
C GLY A 127 -4.54 4.24 -21.26
N GLY A 128 -3.68 3.60 -20.48
CA GLY A 128 -2.21 3.84 -20.50
C GLY A 128 -1.80 5.26 -20.08
N LYS A 129 -2.61 5.93 -19.25
CA LYS A 129 -2.32 7.28 -18.74
C LYS A 129 -1.59 7.21 -17.40
N GLY A 130 -0.69 8.16 -17.16
CA GLY A 130 0.01 8.32 -15.88
C GLY A 130 1.33 7.57 -15.80
N GLY A 131 1.69 7.18 -14.58
CA GLY A 131 2.92 6.49 -14.23
C GLY A 131 3.78 7.25 -13.22
N PHE A 132 4.90 6.68 -12.84
CA PHE A 132 5.82 7.21 -11.84
C PHE A 132 6.38 8.59 -12.20
N ARG A 133 6.46 9.49 -11.21
CA ARG A 133 7.03 10.84 -11.34
C ARG A 133 7.95 11.17 -10.17
N LEU A 134 9.18 11.57 -10.44
CA LEU A 134 10.11 12.05 -9.41
C LEU A 134 9.58 13.29 -8.68
N ALA A 135 8.81 14.11 -9.35
CA ALA A 135 8.13 15.25 -8.72
C ALA A 135 7.19 14.76 -7.60
N SER A 136 6.49 13.65 -7.80
CA SER A 136 5.63 13.04 -6.77
C SER A 136 6.44 12.49 -5.61
N TRP A 137 7.55 11.81 -5.88
CA TRP A 137 8.47 11.38 -4.81
C TRP A 137 8.94 12.57 -3.96
N ARG A 138 9.39 13.63 -4.59
CA ARG A 138 9.85 14.83 -3.88
C ARG A 138 8.75 15.43 -3.01
N ARG A 139 7.55 15.65 -3.57
CA ARG A 139 6.42 16.19 -2.81
C ARG A 139 5.99 15.25 -1.65
N ALA A 140 5.93 13.96 -1.88
CA ALA A 140 5.60 12.98 -0.84
C ALA A 140 6.59 13.04 0.32
N THR A 141 7.88 13.13 0.05
CA THR A 141 8.92 13.09 1.08
C THR A 141 9.19 14.44 1.74
N THR A 142 9.08 15.57 1.01
CA THR A 142 9.39 16.91 1.55
C THR A 142 8.15 17.65 2.05
N GLU A 143 7.07 17.71 1.25
CA GLU A 143 5.89 18.51 1.59
C GLU A 143 4.88 17.71 2.43
N LEU A 144 4.64 16.44 2.10
CA LEU A 144 3.81 15.56 2.93
C LEU A 144 4.60 14.92 4.09
N ALA A 145 5.92 15.11 4.15
CA ALA A 145 6.81 14.57 5.18
C ALA A 145 6.61 13.05 5.42
N LEU A 146 6.35 12.30 4.34
CA LEU A 146 6.30 10.84 4.39
C LEU A 146 7.72 10.27 4.40
N GLN A 147 7.98 9.34 5.31
CA GLN A 147 9.28 8.69 5.40
C GLN A 147 9.30 7.47 4.46
N PRO A 148 10.26 7.39 3.52
CA PRO A 148 10.38 6.24 2.63
C PRO A 148 10.61 4.92 3.37
N PHE A 149 11.30 5.01 4.48
CA PHE A 149 11.62 3.91 5.37
C PHE A 149 11.46 4.36 6.82
N TRP A 150 10.86 3.50 7.66
CA TRP A 150 10.81 3.72 9.09
C TRP A 150 10.95 2.40 9.85
N ARG A 151 11.49 2.49 11.07
CA ARG A 151 11.70 1.38 11.98
C ARG A 151 11.35 1.80 13.39
N THR A 152 10.50 1.03 14.06
CA THR A 152 10.05 1.27 15.43
C THR A 152 10.15 -0.01 16.24
N GLU A 153 10.68 0.05 17.46
CA GLU A 153 10.78 -1.10 18.35
C GLU A 153 9.70 -1.05 19.43
N ILE A 154 9.06 -2.18 19.68
CA ILE A 154 8.10 -2.38 20.78
C ILE A 154 8.47 -3.70 21.48
N GLY A 155 9.19 -3.61 22.58
CA GLY A 155 9.73 -4.80 23.23
C GLY A 155 10.61 -5.61 22.26
N ASN A 156 10.30 -6.88 22.07
CA ASN A 156 10.99 -7.77 21.13
C ASN A 156 10.42 -7.71 19.70
N TYR A 157 9.45 -6.83 19.43
CA TYR A 157 8.96 -6.59 18.06
C TYR A 157 9.66 -5.40 17.41
N VAL A 158 10.02 -5.58 16.13
CA VAL A 158 10.55 -4.53 15.27
C VAL A 158 9.55 -4.33 14.13
N LEU A 159 8.91 -3.17 14.12
CA LEU A 159 8.02 -2.73 13.05
C LEU A 159 8.87 -2.07 11.96
N ILE A 160 8.76 -2.53 10.74
CA ILE A 160 9.52 -2.04 9.58
C ILE A 160 8.55 -1.65 8.49
N GLY A 161 8.50 -0.36 8.15
CA GLY A 161 7.75 0.15 7.00
C GLY A 161 8.69 0.52 5.87
N LEU A 162 8.30 0.17 4.65
CA LEU A 162 9.08 0.39 3.44
C LEU A 162 8.23 0.90 2.28
N THR A 163 8.86 1.60 1.34
CA THR A 163 8.22 2.00 0.08
C THR A 163 8.31 0.85 -0.92
N SER A 164 7.25 0.06 -0.97
CA SER A 164 7.17 -1.16 -1.78
C SER A 164 7.34 -0.89 -3.28
N SER A 165 6.68 0.14 -3.79
CA SER A 165 6.74 0.51 -5.22
C SER A 165 8.17 0.86 -5.66
N LEU A 166 8.98 1.45 -4.76
CA LEU A 166 10.38 1.76 -5.03
C LEU A 166 11.22 0.47 -5.14
N LEU A 167 11.03 -0.49 -4.24
CA LEU A 167 11.70 -1.80 -4.33
C LEU A 167 11.31 -2.57 -5.59
N ALA A 168 10.03 -2.48 -5.97
CA ALA A 168 9.47 -3.09 -7.16
C ALA A 168 9.72 -2.26 -8.44
N PHE A 169 10.51 -1.20 -8.38
CA PHE A 169 10.76 -0.31 -9.53
C PHE A 169 11.09 -1.03 -10.84
N PRO A 170 11.86 -2.14 -10.89
CA PRO A 170 12.10 -2.86 -12.16
C PRO A 170 10.82 -3.32 -12.87
N VAL A 171 9.72 -3.51 -12.15
CA VAL A 171 8.40 -3.83 -12.73
C VAL A 171 7.69 -2.57 -13.21
N TYR A 172 7.88 -1.46 -12.50
CA TYR A 172 7.27 -0.15 -12.79
C TYR A 172 8.09 0.71 -13.76
N GLU A 173 9.36 0.38 -14.01
CA GLU A 173 10.28 1.17 -14.85
C GLU A 173 9.69 1.63 -16.19
N PRO A 174 8.92 0.80 -16.94
CA PRO A 174 8.30 1.23 -18.19
C PRO A 174 7.20 2.29 -18.02
N GLU A 175 6.73 2.51 -16.79
CA GLU A 175 5.71 3.51 -16.43
C GLU A 175 6.35 4.84 -15.97
N ALA A 176 7.65 4.84 -15.71
CA ALA A 176 8.42 6.04 -15.38
C ALA A 176 8.88 6.78 -16.64
N LEU A 177 9.04 8.10 -16.54
CA LEU A 177 9.65 8.91 -17.59
C LEU A 177 11.07 8.40 -17.88
N LEU A 178 11.44 8.37 -19.15
CA LEU A 178 12.72 7.78 -19.57
C LEU A 178 13.90 8.50 -18.90
N GLU A 179 13.85 9.82 -18.84
CA GLU A 179 14.86 10.68 -18.22
C GLU A 179 14.97 10.49 -16.70
N GLU A 180 13.92 10.04 -16.04
CA GLU A 180 13.88 9.85 -14.59
C GLU A 180 14.36 8.46 -14.14
N ARG A 181 14.46 7.48 -15.03
CA ARG A 181 14.72 6.07 -14.68
C ARG A 181 16.01 5.85 -13.91
N LYS A 182 17.05 6.59 -14.25
CA LYS A 182 18.35 6.49 -13.57
C LYS A 182 18.24 6.94 -12.10
N ASP A 183 17.52 8.02 -11.86
CA ASP A 183 17.33 8.56 -10.50
C ASP A 183 16.44 7.62 -9.67
N TRP A 184 15.39 7.06 -10.27
CA TRP A 184 14.58 6.03 -9.62
C TRP A 184 15.39 4.79 -9.25
N ALA A 185 16.28 4.33 -10.12
CA ALA A 185 17.15 3.21 -9.83
C ALA A 185 18.10 3.52 -8.66
N ALA A 186 18.67 4.73 -8.61
CA ALA A 186 19.51 5.18 -7.50
C ALA A 186 18.74 5.25 -6.18
N LEU A 187 17.52 5.80 -6.18
CA LEU A 187 16.64 5.83 -5.00
C LEU A 187 16.31 4.40 -4.51
N ARG A 188 16.03 3.49 -5.44
CA ARG A 188 15.79 2.08 -5.12
C ARG A 188 16.96 1.44 -4.40
N GLU A 189 18.18 1.59 -4.90
CA GLU A 189 19.37 1.00 -4.28
C GLU A 189 19.66 1.60 -2.89
N ALA A 190 19.48 2.90 -2.73
CA ALA A 190 19.59 3.55 -1.42
C ALA A 190 18.55 2.95 -0.43
N HIS A 191 17.31 2.84 -0.86
CA HIS A 191 16.22 2.28 -0.05
C HIS A 191 16.46 0.78 0.30
N LEU A 192 16.88 -0.02 -0.67
CA LEU A 192 17.22 -1.43 -0.43
C LEU A 192 18.37 -1.57 0.58
N SER A 193 19.34 -0.67 0.55
CA SER A 193 20.43 -0.63 1.53
C SER A 193 19.94 -0.34 2.94
N GLU A 194 18.93 0.53 3.12
CA GLU A 194 18.28 0.77 4.41
C GLU A 194 17.54 -0.48 4.91
N VAL A 195 16.80 -1.14 4.03
CA VAL A 195 16.10 -2.38 4.37
C VAL A 195 17.09 -3.46 4.79
N ARG A 196 18.19 -3.67 4.04
CA ARG A 196 19.27 -4.62 4.39
C ARG A 196 19.83 -4.34 5.79
N ARG A 197 20.16 -3.08 6.08
CA ARG A 197 20.69 -2.68 7.40
C ARG A 197 19.70 -3.00 8.53
N ALA A 198 18.39 -2.74 8.30
CA ALA A 198 17.37 -3.01 9.30
C ALA A 198 17.21 -4.51 9.59
N PHE A 199 17.23 -5.34 8.53
CA PHE A 199 17.15 -6.80 8.70
C PHE A 199 18.43 -7.37 9.32
N ALA A 200 19.63 -6.90 8.92
CA ALA A 200 20.89 -7.32 9.49
C ALA A 200 20.99 -7.01 11.00
N ALA A 201 20.39 -5.89 11.42
CA ALA A 201 20.39 -5.42 12.81
C ALA A 201 19.37 -6.14 13.71
N LEU A 202 18.56 -7.06 13.20
CA LEU A 202 17.63 -7.85 14.03
C LEU A 202 18.40 -8.76 14.98
N LYS A 203 18.12 -8.64 16.27
CA LYS A 203 18.65 -9.52 17.31
C LYS A 203 17.97 -10.89 17.27
N PRO A 204 18.61 -11.96 17.78
CA PRO A 204 18.02 -13.31 17.73
C PRO A 204 16.62 -13.42 18.34
N GLU A 205 16.37 -12.69 19.43
CA GLU A 205 15.11 -12.68 20.16
C GLU A 205 14.02 -11.81 19.49
N GLN A 206 14.38 -10.93 18.54
CA GLN A 206 13.45 -10.01 17.91
C GLN A 206 12.63 -10.67 16.82
N ARG A 207 11.38 -10.22 16.70
CA ARG A 207 10.43 -10.57 15.63
C ARG A 207 10.10 -9.33 14.82
N ALA A 208 10.06 -9.46 13.50
CA ALA A 208 9.74 -8.36 12.61
C ALA A 208 8.28 -8.39 12.18
N LEU A 209 7.62 -7.23 12.23
CA LEU A 209 6.35 -6.95 11.55
C LEU A 209 6.66 -6.04 10.38
N LEU A 210 6.47 -6.53 9.16
CA LEU A 210 6.80 -5.82 7.93
C LEU A 210 5.54 -5.15 7.37
N PHE A 211 5.62 -3.87 7.02
CA PHE A 211 4.57 -3.10 6.36
C PHE A 211 5.02 -2.78 4.95
N CYS A 212 4.35 -3.40 3.98
CA CYS A 212 4.69 -3.37 2.57
C CYS A 212 3.40 -3.18 1.77
N HIS A 213 3.10 -1.95 1.35
CA HIS A 213 1.83 -1.64 0.70
C HIS A 213 1.55 -2.58 -0.48
N ASP A 214 2.43 -2.60 -1.50
CA ASP A 214 2.29 -3.44 -2.68
C ASP A 214 3.16 -4.72 -2.58
N PRO A 215 2.54 -5.91 -2.57
CA PRO A 215 3.26 -7.18 -2.48
C PRO A 215 4.18 -7.48 -3.68
N THR A 216 4.12 -6.70 -4.76
CA THR A 216 5.05 -6.79 -5.90
C THR A 216 6.52 -6.58 -5.48
N ALA A 217 6.76 -5.96 -4.32
CA ALA A 217 8.10 -5.79 -3.75
C ALA A 217 8.69 -7.07 -3.14
N LEU A 218 7.86 -7.98 -2.65
CA LEU A 218 8.31 -9.14 -1.86
C LEU A 218 9.26 -10.08 -2.62
N PRO A 219 9.10 -10.36 -3.93
CA PRO A 219 10.05 -11.13 -4.70
C PRO A 219 11.46 -10.54 -4.73
N PHE A 220 11.59 -9.20 -4.75
CA PHE A 220 12.88 -8.52 -4.72
C PHE A 220 13.56 -8.65 -3.36
N LEU A 221 12.78 -8.58 -2.28
CA LEU A 221 13.26 -8.83 -0.92
C LEU A 221 13.64 -10.30 -0.71
N TRP A 222 12.88 -11.23 -1.28
CA TRP A 222 13.19 -12.67 -1.19
C TRP A 222 14.49 -13.04 -1.91
N ARG A 223 14.84 -12.34 -3.00
CA ARG A 223 16.11 -12.52 -3.71
C ARG A 223 17.31 -11.92 -2.98
N ASP A 224 17.07 -11.00 -2.05
CA ASP A 224 18.12 -10.42 -1.21
C ASP A 224 18.53 -11.39 -0.10
N GLU A 225 19.82 -11.76 -0.08
CA GLU A 225 20.34 -12.77 0.85
C GLU A 225 20.23 -12.34 2.32
N THR A 226 20.46 -11.05 2.61
CA THR A 226 20.36 -10.51 3.97
C THR A 226 18.93 -10.60 4.48
N VAL A 227 17.94 -10.18 3.66
CA VAL A 227 16.52 -10.25 4.02
C VAL A 227 16.08 -11.70 4.11
N ARG A 228 16.42 -12.54 3.11
CA ARG A 228 16.04 -13.95 3.08
C ARG A 228 16.55 -14.72 4.30
N GLY A 229 17.78 -14.46 4.74
CA GLY A 229 18.36 -15.09 5.93
C GLY A 229 17.63 -14.73 7.24
N ARG A 230 16.83 -13.65 7.24
CA ARG A 230 16.07 -13.17 8.40
C ARG A 230 14.56 -13.45 8.29
N LEU A 231 14.06 -14.07 7.21
CA LEU A 231 12.65 -14.42 7.06
C LEU A 231 12.08 -15.26 8.21
N PRO A 232 12.80 -16.18 8.85
CA PRO A 232 12.31 -16.88 10.04
C PRO A 232 11.89 -15.93 11.18
N GLN A 233 12.52 -14.74 11.28
CA GLN A 233 12.17 -13.73 12.27
C GLN A 233 11.00 -12.84 11.84
N VAL A 234 10.58 -12.86 10.58
CA VAL A 234 9.37 -12.16 10.13
C VAL A 234 8.15 -12.91 10.67
N GLU A 235 7.44 -12.26 11.58
CA GLU A 235 6.22 -12.83 12.19
C GLU A 235 5.03 -12.65 11.24
N GLN A 236 4.88 -11.47 10.68
CA GLN A 236 3.87 -11.14 9.66
C GLN A 236 4.33 -10.02 8.75
N THR A 237 3.84 -10.04 7.50
CA THR A 237 3.92 -8.92 6.56
C THR A 237 2.51 -8.42 6.26
N ILE A 238 2.24 -7.16 6.54
CA ILE A 238 0.97 -6.53 6.25
C ILE A 238 1.05 -5.84 4.89
N ILE A 239 0.17 -6.24 4.00
CA ILE A 239 0.04 -5.66 2.66
C ILE A 239 -1.29 -4.92 2.51
N GLY A 240 -1.36 -3.95 1.62
CA GLY A 240 -2.56 -3.26 1.12
C GLY A 240 -2.81 -3.58 -0.35
N HIS A 241 -3.08 -2.55 -1.17
CA HIS A 241 -3.10 -2.54 -2.63
C HIS A 241 -4.15 -3.44 -3.31
N LEU A 242 -4.50 -4.56 -2.73
CA LEU A 242 -5.46 -5.51 -3.29
C LEU A 242 -6.91 -5.23 -2.87
N HIS A 243 -7.14 -4.25 -2.00
CA HIS A 243 -8.42 -3.73 -1.51
C HIS A 243 -9.33 -4.73 -0.80
N SER A 244 -9.34 -6.02 -1.17
CA SER A 244 -10.28 -7.02 -0.67
C SER A 244 -9.63 -8.39 -0.52
N ASN A 245 -10.03 -9.13 0.51
CA ASN A 245 -9.62 -10.52 0.69
C ASN A 245 -10.02 -11.43 -0.49
N LEU A 246 -11.04 -11.06 -1.27
CA LEU A 246 -11.39 -11.78 -2.50
C LEU A 246 -10.24 -11.73 -3.49
N PHE A 247 -9.75 -10.52 -3.80
CA PHE A 247 -8.64 -10.35 -4.75
C PHE A 247 -7.33 -10.92 -4.22
N TYR A 248 -7.08 -10.82 -2.92
CA TYR A 248 -5.92 -11.46 -2.30
C TYR A 248 -5.93 -12.98 -2.49
N ARG A 249 -7.07 -13.65 -2.23
CA ARG A 249 -7.23 -15.10 -2.44
C ARG A 249 -7.10 -15.48 -3.91
N GLN A 250 -7.72 -14.71 -4.80
CA GLN A 250 -7.59 -14.92 -6.26
C GLN A 250 -6.13 -14.79 -6.70
N SER A 251 -5.40 -13.81 -6.18
CA SER A 251 -3.97 -13.64 -6.48
C SER A 251 -3.14 -14.85 -6.02
N GLN A 252 -3.47 -15.40 -4.86
CA GLN A 252 -2.81 -16.62 -4.37
C GLN A 252 -3.12 -17.86 -5.23
N LEU A 253 -4.35 -17.98 -5.75
CA LEU A 253 -4.74 -19.07 -6.66
C LEU A 253 -4.05 -18.95 -8.02
N LEU A 254 -3.86 -17.72 -8.51
CA LEU A 254 -3.19 -17.44 -9.78
C LEU A 254 -1.66 -17.35 -9.64
N ALA A 255 -1.11 -17.61 -8.47
CA ALA A 255 0.32 -17.54 -8.22
C ALA A 255 1.10 -18.51 -9.12
N GLY A 256 2.04 -17.97 -9.86
CA GLY A 256 2.85 -18.71 -10.83
C GLY A 256 2.28 -18.73 -12.25
N MET A 257 1.22 -17.96 -12.54
CA MET A 257 0.73 -17.79 -13.90
C MET A 257 1.80 -17.13 -14.80
N PRO A 258 1.82 -17.40 -16.11
CA PRO A 258 2.75 -16.73 -17.01
C PRO A 258 2.56 -15.22 -17.08
N THR A 259 3.67 -14.48 -17.21
CA THR A 259 3.61 -13.02 -17.41
C THR A 259 3.08 -12.70 -18.81
N ILE A 260 2.02 -11.90 -18.89
CA ILE A 260 1.38 -11.46 -20.15
C ILE A 260 2.04 -10.15 -20.59
N ARG A 261 2.75 -10.14 -21.72
CA ARG A 261 3.55 -9.00 -22.18
C ARG A 261 2.91 -8.17 -23.29
N PHE A 262 1.88 -8.70 -23.99
CA PHE A 262 1.33 -8.11 -25.20
C PHE A 262 0.05 -7.27 -24.98
N LEU A 263 -0.46 -7.19 -23.74
CA LEU A 263 -1.68 -6.44 -23.40
C LEU A 263 -1.42 -5.11 -22.67
N GLY A 264 -0.22 -4.55 -22.86
CA GLY A 264 0.17 -3.27 -22.24
C GLY A 264 0.81 -3.39 -20.87
N ASN A 265 1.32 -2.25 -20.35
CA ASN A 265 2.15 -2.22 -19.15
C ASN A 265 1.40 -2.64 -17.89
N SER A 266 0.15 -2.19 -17.71
CA SER A 266 -0.63 -2.53 -16.52
C SER A 266 -0.93 -4.02 -16.39
N ILE A 267 -1.29 -4.69 -17.51
CA ILE A 267 -1.51 -6.16 -17.53
C ILE A 267 -0.19 -6.90 -17.32
N ARG A 268 0.91 -6.41 -17.93
CA ARG A 268 2.23 -6.97 -17.73
C ARG A 268 2.64 -6.90 -16.25
N ARG A 269 2.47 -5.75 -15.60
CA ARG A 269 2.75 -5.56 -14.18
C ARG A 269 1.93 -6.51 -13.32
N MET A 270 0.61 -6.54 -13.50
CA MET A 270 -0.29 -7.40 -12.75
C MET A 270 0.06 -8.89 -12.91
N SER A 271 0.25 -9.35 -14.14
CA SER A 271 0.59 -10.75 -14.42
C SER A 271 1.99 -11.13 -13.92
N HIS A 272 2.94 -10.17 -13.92
CA HIS A 272 4.27 -10.38 -13.32
C HIS A 272 4.16 -10.54 -11.79
N ALA A 273 3.38 -9.68 -11.11
CA ALA A 273 3.14 -9.80 -9.67
C ALA A 273 2.51 -11.15 -9.32
N LEU A 274 1.54 -11.62 -10.10
CA LEU A 274 0.91 -12.92 -9.93
C LEU A 274 1.87 -14.09 -10.22
N ASN A 275 2.73 -13.97 -11.22
CA ASN A 275 3.76 -14.98 -11.50
C ASN A 275 4.66 -15.20 -10.27
N GLU A 276 5.06 -14.15 -9.60
CA GLU A 276 5.96 -14.16 -8.46
C GLU A 276 5.25 -14.37 -7.10
N ALA A 277 3.91 -14.38 -7.06
CA ALA A 277 3.13 -14.36 -5.82
C ALA A 277 3.33 -15.59 -4.90
N ARG A 278 3.98 -16.66 -5.39
CA ARG A 278 4.32 -17.83 -4.56
C ARG A 278 5.21 -17.46 -3.38
N CYS A 279 6.10 -16.47 -3.54
CA CYS A 279 6.99 -16.05 -2.47
C CYS A 279 6.27 -15.32 -1.31
N TRP A 280 5.02 -14.88 -1.50
CA TRP A 280 4.25 -14.20 -0.44
C TRP A 280 4.08 -15.06 0.81
N ARG A 281 4.04 -16.38 0.65
CA ARG A 281 3.93 -17.34 1.78
C ARG A 281 5.12 -17.27 2.72
N GLU A 282 6.33 -17.11 2.16
CA GLU A 282 7.57 -16.98 2.94
C GLU A 282 7.55 -15.75 3.85
N PHE A 283 6.87 -14.69 3.41
CA PHE A 283 6.68 -13.46 4.17
C PHE A 283 5.48 -13.50 5.12
N LYS A 284 4.72 -14.59 5.18
CA LYS A 284 3.51 -14.74 6.01
C LYS A 284 2.54 -13.56 5.82
N THR A 285 2.24 -13.23 4.55
CA THR A 285 1.44 -12.05 4.19
C THR A 285 0.03 -12.10 4.77
N ARG A 286 -0.45 -10.93 5.19
CA ARG A 286 -1.83 -10.64 5.58
C ARG A 286 -2.28 -9.36 4.90
N LEU A 287 -3.48 -9.38 4.35
CA LEU A 287 -4.06 -8.18 3.75
C LEU A 287 -4.73 -7.31 4.82
N CYS A 288 -4.39 -6.03 4.84
CA CYS A 288 -5.25 -4.98 5.36
C CYS A 288 -6.12 -4.50 4.19
N PRO A 289 -7.42 -4.77 4.18
CA PRO A 289 -8.30 -4.31 3.10
C PRO A 289 -8.33 -2.79 3.00
N SER A 290 -8.76 -2.28 1.84
CA SER A 290 -9.09 -0.86 1.70
C SER A 290 -10.12 -0.45 2.75
N ILE A 291 -10.04 0.79 3.23
CA ILE A 291 -11.00 1.31 4.21
C ILE A 291 -12.45 1.21 3.70
N ALA A 292 -12.64 1.33 2.38
CA ALA A 292 -13.94 1.20 1.73
C ALA A 292 -14.27 -0.24 1.28
N GLY A 293 -13.27 -1.13 1.18
CA GLY A 293 -13.43 -2.45 0.58
C GLY A 293 -13.84 -2.37 -0.90
N ILE A 294 -14.55 -3.37 -1.38
CA ILE A 294 -15.12 -3.38 -2.74
C ILE A 294 -16.65 -3.34 -2.71
N GLU A 295 -17.26 -2.88 -3.82
CA GLU A 295 -18.72 -2.75 -3.92
C GLU A 295 -19.44 -4.08 -3.70
N LEU A 296 -18.91 -5.15 -4.28
CA LEU A 296 -19.52 -6.50 -4.24
C LEU A 296 -19.66 -7.04 -2.82
N LEU A 297 -18.66 -6.84 -1.96
CA LEU A 297 -18.58 -7.46 -0.63
C LEU A 297 -18.82 -6.47 0.50
N LYS A 298 -18.62 -5.17 0.27
CA LYS A 298 -18.66 -4.11 1.28
C LYS A 298 -17.76 -4.45 2.49
N ASP A 299 -16.60 -5.06 2.19
CA ASP A 299 -15.67 -5.65 3.14
C ASP A 299 -14.57 -4.67 3.57
N GLY A 300 -14.89 -3.38 3.60
CA GLY A 300 -14.00 -2.33 4.04
C GLY A 300 -13.80 -2.29 5.55
N GLY A 301 -12.65 -1.75 5.96
CA GLY A 301 -12.34 -1.63 7.37
C GLY A 301 -10.86 -1.41 7.65
N TYR A 302 -10.46 -1.73 8.86
CA TYR A 302 -9.08 -1.63 9.31
C TYR A 302 -8.67 -2.90 10.07
N CYS A 303 -7.37 -3.07 10.31
CA CYS A 303 -6.85 -4.22 11.05
C CYS A 303 -6.33 -3.77 12.42
N GLU A 304 -6.46 -4.67 13.39
CA GLU A 304 -5.91 -4.54 14.73
C GLU A 304 -4.95 -5.72 14.97
N LEU A 305 -3.70 -5.40 15.30
CA LEU A 305 -2.75 -6.38 15.80
C LEU A 305 -2.61 -6.21 17.31
N ARG A 306 -2.65 -7.35 18.01
CA ARG A 306 -2.27 -7.41 19.42
C ARG A 306 -0.99 -8.20 19.54
N ILE A 307 0.00 -7.58 20.17
CA ILE A 307 1.32 -8.16 20.38
C ILE A 307 1.65 -8.20 21.87
N ASP A 308 2.37 -9.21 22.27
CA ASP A 308 2.99 -9.32 23.58
C ASP A 308 4.43 -8.79 23.49
N GLU A 309 4.80 -7.75 24.26
CA GLU A 309 6.13 -7.12 24.19
C GLU A 309 7.30 -8.12 24.29
N GLY A 310 7.11 -9.24 24.98
CA GLY A 310 8.11 -10.31 25.09
C GLY A 310 8.20 -11.22 23.88
N ALA A 311 7.32 -11.06 22.89
CA ALA A 311 7.16 -11.97 21.73
C ALA A 311 7.02 -13.45 22.12
N SER A 312 6.42 -13.71 23.29
CA SER A 312 6.21 -15.05 23.83
C SER A 312 4.95 -15.72 23.29
N ARG A 313 4.07 -14.94 22.64
CA ARG A 313 2.84 -15.40 22.01
C ARG A 313 2.79 -14.96 20.55
N PRO A 314 2.11 -15.72 19.68
CA PRO A 314 1.86 -15.29 18.30
C PRO A 314 1.09 -13.96 18.26
N VAL A 315 1.29 -13.18 17.20
CA VAL A 315 0.52 -11.96 16.92
C VAL A 315 -0.94 -12.33 16.66
N GLU A 316 -1.85 -11.69 17.38
CA GLU A 316 -3.27 -11.80 17.11
C GLU A 316 -3.66 -10.76 16.05
N PHE A 317 -4.29 -11.21 14.98
CA PHE A 317 -4.74 -10.36 13.88
C PHE A 317 -6.26 -10.34 13.83
N HIS A 318 -6.85 -9.14 13.98
CA HIS A 318 -8.29 -8.93 13.96
C HIS A 318 -8.66 -7.92 12.87
N PHE A 319 -9.62 -8.28 12.03
CA PHE A 319 -10.25 -7.35 11.11
C PHE A 319 -11.42 -6.62 11.80
N ARG A 320 -11.48 -5.31 11.62
CA ARG A 320 -12.51 -4.42 12.19
C ARG A 320 -13.28 -3.76 11.04
N PRO A 321 -14.50 -4.22 10.73
CA PRO A 321 -15.28 -3.65 9.63
C PRO A 321 -15.74 -2.23 9.94
N LEU A 322 -15.73 -1.38 8.91
CA LEU A 322 -16.38 -0.09 8.88
C LEU A 322 -17.65 -0.20 8.03
N ARG A 323 -18.67 0.57 8.40
CA ARG A 323 -19.96 0.51 7.70
C ARG A 323 -20.01 1.61 6.65
N ARG A 324 -20.28 1.23 5.42
CA ARG A 324 -20.60 2.16 4.33
C ARG A 324 -21.98 2.75 4.49
#